data_176bf8392083d9cca111abed91197003
#
_entry.id   176bf8392083d9cca111abed91197003
#
_cell.length_a   1.000
_cell.length_b   1.000
_cell.length_c   1.000
_cell.angle_alpha   90.00
_cell.angle_beta   90.00
_cell.angle_gamma   90.00
#
_symmetry.space_group_name_H-M   'P 1'
#
loop_
_entity.id
_entity.type
_entity.pdbx_description
1 polymer ?
#
loop_
_entity_poly.entity_id
_entity_poly.type
_entity_poly.pdbx_seq_one_letter_code
_entity_poly.pdbx_strand_id
1 'polypeptide(L)'
;MLSREIIEKTEVFLKRKFDAADYLNAHPEAKAYRIEHTYRVANIGRELALKEGFDETEMVIACLLHDVSYCEEFGEKGWIEHGRRAAHIARPFLSELGLAEDRINDICYGIAIHVDEKADFPGERTPFALSVGAADNIDRFDVFRIHETLTHDGFSSMGIDQKLEYCKKHLARLHKLIDEPMGTKTADEMWKARLSFQISFYEKLVRQFESRGLTRSMSKKGCSPDN
;
A
#
# COMPACT_ATOMS: atom_id res chain seq x y z
N MET A 1 17.48 -11.39 22.71
CA MET A 1 17.93 -11.26 21.31
C MET A 1 18.05 -9.79 20.99
N LEU A 2 19.05 -9.35 20.22
CA LEU A 2 19.16 -7.96 19.82
C LEU A 2 18.08 -7.64 18.77
N SER A 3 17.46 -6.47 18.83
CA SER A 3 16.40 -6.04 17.90
C SER A 3 16.76 -6.25 16.43
N ARG A 4 17.99 -5.94 16.04
CA ARG A 4 18.52 -6.17 14.70
C ARG A 4 18.51 -7.64 14.28
N GLU A 5 18.88 -8.55 15.19
CA GLU A 5 18.91 -9.99 14.93
C GLU A 5 17.50 -10.55 14.65
N ILE A 6 16.48 -10.02 15.33
CA ILE A 6 15.08 -10.41 15.11
C ILE A 6 14.64 -9.99 13.70
N ILE A 7 14.93 -8.75 13.28
CA ILE A 7 14.61 -8.26 11.94
C ILE A 7 15.33 -9.10 10.88
N GLU A 8 16.62 -9.33 11.00
CA GLU A 8 17.42 -10.15 10.06
C GLU A 8 16.85 -11.58 9.93
N LYS A 9 16.45 -12.21 11.04
CA LYS A 9 15.80 -13.52 11.01
C LYS A 9 14.45 -13.48 10.29
N THR A 10 13.69 -12.41 10.47
CA THR A 10 12.39 -12.22 9.79
C THR A 10 12.57 -12.04 8.28
N GLU A 11 13.56 -11.28 7.85
CA GLU A 11 13.90 -11.13 6.44
C GLU A 11 14.32 -12.46 5.81
N VAL A 12 15.15 -13.26 6.51
CA VAL A 12 15.55 -14.60 6.05
C VAL A 12 14.34 -15.53 5.97
N PHE A 13 13.43 -15.48 6.95
CA PHE A 13 12.21 -16.29 6.93
C PHE A 13 11.32 -15.91 5.73
N LEU A 14 11.05 -14.63 5.53
CA LEU A 14 10.26 -14.12 4.41
C LEU A 14 10.87 -14.57 3.07
N LYS A 15 12.16 -14.32 2.87
CA LYS A 15 12.88 -14.73 1.66
C LYS A 15 12.77 -16.22 1.41
N ARG A 16 13.00 -17.05 2.44
CA ARG A 16 12.88 -18.51 2.33
C ARG A 16 11.47 -18.94 1.89
N LYS A 17 10.42 -18.30 2.44
CA LYS A 17 9.04 -18.57 2.06
C LYS A 17 8.77 -18.23 0.59
N PHE A 18 9.24 -17.10 0.12
CA PHE A 18 9.05 -16.67 -1.26
C PHE A 18 9.94 -17.45 -2.25
N ASP A 19 11.14 -17.85 -1.85
CA ASP A 19 12.04 -18.67 -2.68
C ASP A 19 11.52 -20.10 -2.83
N ALA A 20 10.78 -20.62 -1.85
CA ALA A 20 10.15 -21.93 -1.90
C ALA A 20 8.80 -21.96 -2.65
N ALA A 21 8.26 -20.81 -3.06
CA ALA A 21 6.96 -20.72 -3.70
C ALA A 21 7.08 -20.90 -5.22
N ASP A 22 6.62 -22.01 -5.77
CA ASP A 22 6.69 -22.32 -7.21
C ASP A 22 5.99 -21.25 -8.04
N TYR A 23 4.82 -20.77 -7.61
CA TYR A 23 4.09 -19.70 -8.27
C TYR A 23 4.93 -18.41 -8.40
N LEU A 24 5.55 -17.95 -7.32
CA LEU A 24 6.40 -16.75 -7.35
C LEU A 24 7.67 -16.94 -8.19
N ASN A 25 8.20 -18.17 -8.22
CA ASN A 25 9.36 -18.49 -9.04
C ASN A 25 9.01 -18.53 -10.54
N ALA A 26 7.78 -18.89 -10.88
CA ALA A 26 7.25 -18.80 -12.24
C ALA A 26 6.90 -17.36 -12.67
N HIS A 27 6.74 -16.43 -11.70
CA HIS A 27 6.38 -15.03 -11.94
C HIS A 27 7.38 -14.09 -11.23
N PRO A 28 8.61 -13.96 -11.75
CA PRO A 28 9.70 -13.24 -11.07
C PRO A 28 9.40 -11.75 -10.86
N GLU A 29 8.62 -11.12 -11.75
CA GLU A 29 8.21 -9.71 -11.59
C GLU A 29 7.25 -9.55 -10.40
N ALA A 30 6.29 -10.46 -10.24
CA ALA A 30 5.38 -10.45 -9.09
C ALA A 30 6.14 -10.69 -7.77
N LYS A 31 7.14 -11.58 -7.80
CA LYS A 31 8.04 -11.82 -6.65
C LYS A 31 8.82 -10.58 -6.28
N ALA A 32 9.46 -9.94 -7.25
CA ALA A 32 10.23 -8.71 -7.04
C ALA A 32 9.34 -7.60 -6.47
N TYR A 33 8.17 -7.39 -7.08
CA TYR A 33 7.18 -6.43 -6.60
C TYR A 33 6.80 -6.67 -5.13
N ARG A 34 6.50 -7.93 -4.75
CA ARG A 34 6.12 -8.27 -3.37
C ARG A 34 7.23 -7.98 -2.37
N ILE A 35 8.46 -8.33 -2.70
CA ILE A 35 9.62 -8.06 -1.85
C ILE A 35 9.78 -6.54 -1.65
N GLU A 36 9.79 -5.78 -2.73
CA GLU A 36 9.95 -4.32 -2.68
C GLU A 36 8.82 -3.64 -1.90
N HIS A 37 7.56 -4.03 -2.17
CA HIS A 37 6.40 -3.56 -1.43
C HIS A 37 6.54 -3.83 0.07
N THR A 38 6.86 -5.07 0.45
CA THR A 38 7.02 -5.47 1.85
C THR A 38 8.06 -4.62 2.58
N TYR A 39 9.20 -4.31 1.94
CA TYR A 39 10.22 -3.45 2.53
C TYR A 39 9.76 -1.98 2.64
N ARG A 40 9.03 -1.46 1.65
CA ARG A 40 8.47 -0.10 1.76
C ARG A 40 7.45 0.00 2.89
N VAL A 41 6.56 -0.99 3.02
CA VAL A 41 5.60 -1.09 4.13
C VAL A 41 6.31 -1.18 5.48
N ALA A 42 7.38 -1.98 5.60
CA ALA A 42 8.17 -2.08 6.82
C ALA A 42 8.86 -0.75 7.21
N ASN A 43 9.35 0.02 6.23
CA ASN A 43 9.91 1.35 6.48
C ASN A 43 8.85 2.36 6.94
N ILE A 44 7.65 2.32 6.36
CA ILE A 44 6.52 3.15 6.80
C ILE A 44 6.09 2.75 8.21
N GLY A 45 5.95 1.45 8.49
CA GLY A 45 5.65 0.94 9.83
C GLY A 45 6.67 1.40 10.87
N ARG A 46 7.96 1.36 10.53
CA ARG A 46 9.03 1.88 11.38
C ARG A 46 8.84 3.37 11.70
N GLU A 47 8.51 4.19 10.69
CA GLU A 47 8.25 5.62 10.89
C GLU A 47 7.04 5.84 11.81
N LEU A 48 5.97 5.06 11.64
CA LEU A 48 4.81 5.09 12.53
C LEU A 48 5.20 4.72 13.96
N ALA A 49 5.96 3.63 14.15
CA ALA A 49 6.39 3.19 15.47
C ALA A 49 7.19 4.26 16.21
N LEU A 50 8.17 4.89 15.54
CA LEU A 50 8.99 5.95 16.11
C LEU A 50 8.18 7.17 16.56
N LYS A 51 7.14 7.54 15.82
CA LYS A 51 6.32 8.73 16.13
C LYS A 51 5.20 8.45 17.12
N GLU A 52 4.65 7.25 17.13
CA GLU A 52 3.55 6.85 18.03
C GLU A 52 4.06 6.17 19.32
N GLY A 53 5.37 5.89 19.41
CA GLY A 53 5.96 5.28 20.59
C GLY A 53 5.72 3.77 20.73
N PHE A 54 5.50 3.08 19.61
CA PHE A 54 5.43 1.60 19.57
C PHE A 54 6.82 1.00 19.61
N ASP A 55 6.90 -0.31 19.91
CA ASP A 55 8.14 -1.05 19.69
C ASP A 55 8.47 -1.10 18.19
N GLU A 56 9.61 -0.50 17.83
CA GLU A 56 10.06 -0.39 16.44
C GLU A 56 10.30 -1.76 15.81
N THR A 57 10.89 -2.70 16.56
CA THR A 57 11.21 -4.04 16.06
C THR A 57 9.93 -4.81 15.76
N GLU A 58 8.97 -4.80 16.67
CA GLU A 58 7.71 -5.49 16.52
C GLU A 58 6.88 -4.94 15.35
N MET A 59 6.84 -3.62 15.17
CA MET A 59 6.16 -3.02 14.03
C MET A 59 6.82 -3.38 12.71
N VAL A 60 8.16 -3.34 12.63
CA VAL A 60 8.90 -3.73 11.43
C VAL A 60 8.64 -5.18 11.07
N ILE A 61 8.70 -6.11 12.04
CA ILE A 61 8.44 -7.53 11.76
C ILE A 61 6.97 -7.80 11.39
N ALA A 62 6.01 -7.10 12.00
CA ALA A 62 4.61 -7.19 11.62
C ALA A 62 4.42 -6.78 10.14
N CYS A 63 5.02 -5.65 9.75
CA CYS A 63 4.98 -5.16 8.38
C CYS A 63 5.75 -6.06 7.39
N LEU A 64 6.88 -6.66 7.79
CA LEU A 64 7.60 -7.62 6.95
C LEU A 64 6.79 -8.91 6.72
N LEU A 65 5.90 -9.28 7.62
CA LEU A 65 5.13 -10.52 7.56
C LEU A 65 3.70 -10.34 7.05
N HIS A 66 3.20 -9.09 6.87
CA HIS A 66 1.79 -8.85 6.54
C HIS A 66 1.33 -9.58 5.28
N ASP A 67 2.19 -9.67 4.28
CA ASP A 67 1.94 -10.29 2.98
C ASP A 67 2.65 -11.65 2.78
N VAL A 68 3.16 -12.27 3.84
CA VAL A 68 3.93 -13.54 3.73
C VAL A 68 3.13 -14.67 3.08
N SER A 69 1.81 -14.62 3.16
CA SER A 69 0.91 -15.62 2.54
C SER A 69 0.91 -15.61 1.01
N TYR A 70 1.48 -14.58 0.37
CA TYR A 70 1.69 -14.63 -1.09
C TYR A 70 2.71 -15.70 -1.53
N CYS A 71 3.33 -16.40 -0.60
CA CYS A 71 4.03 -17.66 -0.90
C CYS A 71 3.08 -18.82 -1.28
N GLU A 72 1.76 -18.66 -1.10
CA GLU A 72 0.73 -19.63 -1.44
C GLU A 72 -0.07 -19.15 -2.66
N GLU A 73 -0.58 -20.08 -3.46
CA GLU A 73 -1.55 -19.74 -4.50
C GLU A 73 -2.91 -19.43 -3.88
N PHE A 74 -3.51 -18.33 -4.34
CA PHE A 74 -4.86 -17.96 -3.95
C PHE A 74 -5.87 -18.43 -5.02
N GLY A 75 -6.97 -19.07 -4.58
CA GLY A 75 -8.15 -19.23 -5.41
C GLY A 75 -8.84 -17.88 -5.66
N GLU A 76 -9.92 -17.88 -6.43
CA GLU A 76 -10.62 -16.66 -6.90
C GLU A 76 -10.94 -15.61 -5.82
N LYS A 77 -11.12 -16.02 -4.57
CA LYS A 77 -11.39 -15.13 -3.42
C LYS A 77 -10.27 -15.06 -2.40
N GLY A 78 -9.15 -15.73 -2.64
CA GLY A 78 -8.07 -15.87 -1.66
C GLY A 78 -7.39 -14.54 -1.30
N TRP A 79 -7.47 -13.56 -2.20
CA TRP A 79 -6.93 -12.23 -1.94
C TRP A 79 -7.62 -11.51 -0.76
N ILE A 80 -8.88 -11.82 -0.41
CA ILE A 80 -9.57 -11.26 0.75
C ILE A 80 -9.03 -11.87 2.05
N GLU A 81 -8.55 -13.11 2.00
CA GLU A 81 -8.15 -13.89 3.17
C GLU A 81 -6.64 -13.84 3.43
N HIS A 82 -5.87 -13.18 2.57
CA HIS A 82 -4.41 -13.28 2.66
C HIS A 82 -3.87 -12.74 3.99
N GLY A 83 -4.49 -11.74 4.61
CA GLY A 83 -4.08 -11.25 5.91
C GLY A 83 -4.21 -12.31 7.02
N ARG A 84 -5.33 -13.04 7.08
CA ARG A 84 -5.55 -14.14 8.02
C ARG A 84 -4.55 -15.28 7.80
N ARG A 85 -4.34 -15.67 6.54
CA ARG A 85 -3.34 -16.69 6.19
C ARG A 85 -1.93 -16.25 6.57
N ALA A 86 -1.57 -14.99 6.32
CA ALA A 86 -0.28 -14.44 6.71
C ALA A 86 -0.07 -14.49 8.23
N ALA A 87 -1.10 -14.16 9.02
CA ALA A 87 -1.04 -14.27 10.47
C ALA A 87 -0.81 -15.71 10.94
N HIS A 88 -1.48 -16.71 10.33
CA HIS A 88 -1.25 -18.12 10.64
C HIS A 88 0.15 -18.60 10.25
N ILE A 89 0.72 -18.14 9.16
CA ILE A 89 2.11 -18.44 8.76
C ILE A 89 3.11 -17.77 9.69
N ALA A 90 2.82 -16.54 10.14
CA ALA A 90 3.72 -15.76 10.99
C ALA A 90 3.79 -16.29 12.42
N ARG A 91 2.66 -16.72 13.02
CA ARG A 91 2.56 -17.10 14.44
C ARG A 91 3.60 -18.10 14.91
N PRO A 92 3.77 -19.28 14.27
CA PRO A 92 4.79 -20.26 14.73
C PRO A 92 6.20 -19.68 14.63
N PHE A 93 6.51 -18.91 13.60
CA PHE A 93 7.80 -18.26 13.46
C PHE A 93 8.06 -17.20 14.56
N LEU A 94 7.07 -16.40 14.91
CA LEU A 94 7.17 -15.43 16.01
C LEU A 94 7.39 -16.11 17.36
N SER A 95 6.76 -17.27 17.58
CA SER A 95 7.01 -18.10 18.78
C SER A 95 8.44 -18.65 18.81
N GLU A 96 9.00 -19.06 17.66
CA GLU A 96 10.40 -19.50 17.55
C GLU A 96 11.39 -18.35 17.85
N LEU A 97 11.02 -17.10 17.61
CA LEU A 97 11.83 -15.93 17.98
C LEU A 97 11.82 -15.66 19.49
N GLY A 98 10.95 -16.31 20.25
CA GLY A 98 10.84 -16.17 21.70
C GLY A 98 10.14 -14.88 22.14
N LEU A 99 9.27 -14.32 21.31
CA LEU A 99 8.42 -13.19 21.70
C LEU A 99 7.38 -13.63 22.73
N ALA A 100 6.94 -12.71 23.59
CA ALA A 100 5.87 -12.97 24.54
C ALA A 100 4.53 -13.19 23.81
N GLU A 101 3.68 -14.06 24.33
CA GLU A 101 2.44 -14.49 23.65
C GLU A 101 1.46 -13.33 23.41
N ASP A 102 1.39 -12.36 24.32
CA ASP A 102 0.60 -11.15 24.15
C ASP A 102 1.07 -10.30 22.96
N ARG A 103 2.39 -10.21 22.77
CA ARG A 103 2.99 -9.49 21.63
C ARG A 103 2.78 -10.25 20.31
N ILE A 104 2.90 -11.57 20.33
CA ILE A 104 2.57 -12.42 19.16
C ILE A 104 1.12 -12.23 18.76
N ASN A 105 0.21 -12.18 19.73
CA ASN A 105 -1.21 -11.96 19.48
C ASN A 105 -1.46 -10.60 18.83
N ASP A 106 -0.86 -9.53 19.33
CA ASP A 106 -1.04 -8.17 18.80
C ASP A 106 -0.48 -8.05 17.36
N ILE A 107 0.71 -8.58 17.11
CA ILE A 107 1.32 -8.64 15.78
C ILE A 107 0.45 -9.44 14.82
N CYS A 108 0.07 -10.66 15.18
CA CYS A 108 -0.74 -11.51 14.31
C CYS A 108 -2.12 -10.91 14.05
N TYR A 109 -2.71 -10.25 15.05
CA TYR A 109 -4.01 -9.59 14.88
C TYR A 109 -3.90 -8.42 13.89
N GLY A 110 -2.88 -7.57 14.01
CA GLY A 110 -2.61 -6.51 13.04
C GLY A 110 -2.41 -7.04 11.62
N ILE A 111 -1.64 -8.14 11.47
CA ILE A 111 -1.47 -8.82 10.18
C ILE A 111 -2.81 -9.36 9.66
N ALA A 112 -3.63 -9.99 10.50
CA ALA A 112 -4.90 -10.59 10.05
C ALA A 112 -5.89 -9.57 9.52
N ILE A 113 -6.02 -8.42 10.19
CA ILE A 113 -7.05 -7.41 9.90
C ILE A 113 -6.67 -6.41 8.80
N HIS A 114 -5.43 -6.43 8.28
CA HIS A 114 -4.94 -5.36 7.38
C HIS A 114 -5.70 -5.26 6.04
N VAL A 115 -6.40 -6.33 5.63
CA VAL A 115 -7.10 -6.40 4.33
C VAL A 115 -8.54 -5.93 4.41
N ASP A 116 -9.33 -6.58 5.27
CA ASP A 116 -10.79 -6.44 5.35
C ASP A 116 -11.28 -6.25 6.79
N GLU A 117 -10.37 -5.87 7.68
CA GLU A 117 -10.62 -5.61 9.10
C GLU A 117 -11.13 -6.83 9.90
N LYS A 118 -10.94 -8.05 9.38
CA LYS A 118 -11.41 -9.29 9.99
C LYS A 118 -10.27 -10.21 10.37
N ALA A 119 -10.39 -10.80 11.55
CA ALA A 119 -9.58 -11.92 11.99
C ALA A 119 -10.47 -13.14 12.26
N ASP A 120 -9.90 -14.34 12.19
CA ASP A 120 -10.55 -15.61 12.52
C ASP A 120 -10.15 -16.13 13.90
N PHE A 121 -9.49 -15.28 14.70
CA PHE A 121 -9.13 -15.49 16.09
C PHE A 121 -9.33 -14.22 16.91
N PRO A 122 -9.46 -14.33 18.27
CA PRO A 122 -9.63 -13.17 19.13
C PRO A 122 -8.41 -12.24 19.13
N GLY A 123 -8.65 -10.92 19.22
CA GLY A 123 -7.63 -9.89 19.34
C GLY A 123 -8.25 -8.53 19.55
N GLU A 124 -7.43 -7.52 19.78
CA GLU A 124 -7.86 -6.14 19.99
C GLU A 124 -7.39 -5.25 18.84
N ARG A 125 -8.23 -4.29 18.47
CA ARG A 125 -7.89 -3.25 17.49
C ARG A 125 -7.06 -2.15 18.15
N THR A 126 -5.87 -2.53 18.64
CA THR A 126 -4.94 -1.56 19.23
C THR A 126 -4.44 -0.57 18.17
N PRO A 127 -3.97 0.63 18.55
CA PRO A 127 -3.30 1.53 17.62
C PRO A 127 -2.12 0.88 16.89
N PHE A 128 -1.39 -0.02 17.56
CA PHE A 128 -0.34 -0.83 16.95
C PHE A 128 -0.91 -1.75 15.84
N ALA A 129 -1.93 -2.54 16.16
CA ALA A 129 -2.53 -3.48 15.19
C ALA A 129 -3.10 -2.77 13.96
N LEU A 130 -3.76 -1.60 14.16
CA LEU A 130 -4.28 -0.78 13.07
C LEU A 130 -3.17 -0.19 12.19
N SER A 131 -2.01 0.12 12.79
CA SER A 131 -0.87 0.70 12.07
C SER A 131 -0.25 -0.24 11.04
N VAL A 132 -0.42 -1.56 11.15
CA VAL A 132 0.03 -2.53 10.14
C VAL A 132 -0.72 -2.31 8.82
N GLY A 133 -2.06 -2.26 8.87
CA GLY A 133 -2.89 -1.95 7.70
C GLY A 133 -2.71 -0.52 7.19
N ALA A 134 -2.49 0.44 8.10
CA ALA A 134 -2.19 1.81 7.72
C ALA A 134 -0.89 1.91 6.91
N ALA A 135 0.17 1.20 7.33
CA ALA A 135 1.45 1.19 6.60
C ALA A 135 1.30 0.63 5.18
N ASP A 136 0.55 -0.47 5.00
CA ASP A 136 0.23 -1.03 3.68
C ASP A 136 -0.55 -0.03 2.82
N ASN A 137 -1.62 0.56 3.36
CA ASN A 137 -2.43 1.53 2.64
C ASN A 137 -1.62 2.77 2.23
N ILE A 138 -0.74 3.28 3.10
CA ILE A 138 0.12 4.44 2.81
C ILE A 138 1.07 4.12 1.64
N ASP A 139 1.70 2.92 1.58
CA ASP A 139 2.52 2.50 0.43
C ASP A 139 1.70 2.41 -0.85
N ARG A 140 0.47 1.87 -0.76
CA ARG A 140 -0.42 1.71 -1.92
C ARG A 140 -0.90 3.03 -2.53
N PHE A 141 -0.71 4.15 -1.84
CA PHE A 141 -1.04 5.49 -2.34
C PHE A 141 0.18 6.42 -2.41
N ASP A 142 1.41 5.89 -2.30
CA ASP A 142 2.62 6.67 -2.46
C ASP A 142 3.00 6.85 -3.95
N VAL A 143 4.03 7.63 -4.20
CA VAL A 143 4.45 8.13 -5.53
C VAL A 143 4.69 7.01 -6.53
N PHE A 144 5.38 5.93 -6.11
CA PHE A 144 5.67 4.81 -6.99
C PHE A 144 4.39 4.16 -7.53
N ARG A 145 3.33 4.11 -6.73
CA ARG A 145 2.05 3.52 -7.12
C ARG A 145 1.35 4.31 -8.23
N ILE A 146 1.58 5.61 -8.34
CA ILE A 146 1.07 6.40 -9.48
C ILE A 146 1.63 5.83 -10.79
N HIS A 147 2.95 5.63 -10.85
CA HIS A 147 3.59 5.07 -12.03
C HIS A 147 3.08 3.66 -12.35
N GLU A 148 3.04 2.77 -11.36
CA GLU A 148 2.53 1.41 -11.49
C GLU A 148 1.10 1.38 -12.03
N THR A 149 0.20 2.16 -11.42
CA THR A 149 -1.21 2.20 -11.81
C THR A 149 -1.37 2.73 -13.24
N LEU A 150 -0.70 3.82 -13.61
CA LEU A 150 -0.77 4.38 -14.95
C LEU A 150 -0.21 3.41 -16.01
N THR A 151 0.84 2.67 -15.67
CA THR A 151 1.44 1.67 -16.55
C THR A 151 0.50 0.47 -16.72
N HIS A 152 0.02 -0.09 -15.62
CA HIS A 152 -0.90 -1.24 -15.62
C HIS A 152 -2.19 -0.95 -16.39
N ASP A 153 -2.76 0.24 -16.21
CA ASP A 153 -4.01 0.63 -16.87
C ASP A 153 -3.81 1.10 -18.33
N GLY A 154 -2.58 1.08 -18.83
CA GLY A 154 -2.27 1.47 -20.21
C GLY A 154 -2.54 2.94 -20.51
N PHE A 155 -2.39 3.83 -19.49
CA PHE A 155 -2.74 5.25 -19.60
C PHE A 155 -2.09 5.95 -20.79
N SER A 156 -0.84 5.62 -21.12
CA SER A 156 -0.10 6.24 -22.24
C SER A 156 -0.77 6.03 -23.60
N SER A 157 -1.42 4.88 -23.80
CA SER A 157 -2.12 4.52 -25.07
C SER A 157 -3.55 5.05 -25.17
N MET A 158 -4.11 5.61 -24.11
CA MET A 158 -5.46 6.19 -24.11
C MET A 158 -5.51 7.46 -24.98
N GLY A 159 -6.65 7.70 -25.65
CA GLY A 159 -6.98 8.98 -26.26
C GLY A 159 -7.17 10.07 -25.19
N ILE A 160 -7.11 11.36 -25.63
CA ILE A 160 -7.14 12.47 -24.66
C ILE A 160 -8.44 12.50 -23.85
N ASP A 161 -9.59 12.22 -24.46
CA ASP A 161 -10.87 12.21 -23.75
C ASP A 161 -10.95 11.07 -22.72
N GLN A 162 -10.38 9.90 -23.04
CA GLN A 162 -10.25 8.78 -22.12
C GLN A 162 -9.31 9.12 -20.95
N LYS A 163 -8.18 9.80 -21.21
CA LYS A 163 -7.26 10.28 -20.17
C LYS A 163 -7.94 11.26 -19.22
N LEU A 164 -8.73 12.19 -19.74
CA LEU A 164 -9.49 13.14 -18.93
C LEU A 164 -10.51 12.43 -18.03
N GLU A 165 -11.28 11.51 -18.60
CA GLU A 165 -12.26 10.72 -17.83
C GLU A 165 -11.57 9.87 -16.74
N TYR A 166 -10.46 9.21 -17.08
CA TYR A 166 -9.64 8.46 -16.15
C TYR A 166 -9.18 9.33 -14.97
N CYS A 167 -8.59 10.51 -15.26
CA CYS A 167 -8.12 11.42 -14.22
C CYS A 167 -9.27 11.92 -13.32
N LYS A 168 -10.42 12.29 -13.90
CA LYS A 168 -11.60 12.73 -13.14
C LYS A 168 -12.15 11.64 -12.23
N LYS A 169 -12.15 10.40 -12.70
CA LYS A 169 -12.56 9.23 -11.93
C LYS A 169 -11.63 8.95 -10.74
N HIS A 170 -10.30 9.06 -10.98
CA HIS A 170 -9.29 8.95 -9.93
C HIS A 170 -9.43 10.06 -8.89
N LEU A 171 -9.58 11.32 -9.31
CA LEU A 171 -9.80 12.46 -8.40
C LEU A 171 -11.03 12.25 -7.53
N ALA A 172 -12.16 11.85 -8.11
CA ALA A 172 -13.37 11.57 -7.35
C ALA A 172 -13.18 10.49 -6.29
N ARG A 173 -12.37 9.44 -6.59
CA ARG A 173 -12.01 8.40 -5.62
C ARG A 173 -11.12 8.95 -4.52
N LEU A 174 -10.05 9.68 -4.86
CA LEU A 174 -9.09 10.20 -3.89
C LEU A 174 -9.76 11.18 -2.90
N HIS A 175 -10.66 12.04 -3.38
CA HIS A 175 -11.43 12.95 -2.52
C HIS A 175 -12.37 12.22 -1.55
N LYS A 176 -12.81 11.01 -1.86
CA LYS A 176 -13.60 10.21 -0.91
C LYS A 176 -12.74 9.56 0.16
N LEU A 177 -11.50 9.20 -0.21
CA LEU A 177 -10.61 8.45 0.67
C LEU A 177 -9.79 9.34 1.62
N ILE A 178 -9.57 10.62 1.28
CA ILE A 178 -8.59 11.48 1.97
C ILE A 178 -8.88 11.67 3.47
N ASP A 179 -10.14 11.62 3.86
CA ASP A 179 -10.57 11.81 5.24
C ASP A 179 -10.86 10.48 5.98
N GLU A 180 -10.58 9.33 5.35
CA GLU A 180 -10.70 8.04 6.03
C GLU A 180 -9.64 7.90 7.13
N PRO A 181 -10.03 7.50 8.36
CA PRO A 181 -9.11 7.38 9.47
C PRO A 181 -8.20 6.16 9.29
N MET A 182 -6.91 6.32 9.58
CA MET A 182 -5.89 5.26 9.51
C MET A 182 -5.52 4.69 10.89
N GLY A 183 -6.24 5.06 11.95
CA GLY A 183 -6.11 4.48 13.28
C GLY A 183 -5.17 5.20 14.23
N THR A 184 -4.26 6.04 13.76
CA THR A 184 -3.43 6.92 14.59
C THR A 184 -3.26 8.29 13.95
N LYS A 185 -2.91 9.29 14.77
CA LYS A 185 -2.69 10.65 14.27
C LYS A 185 -1.59 10.71 13.21
N THR A 186 -0.50 10.02 13.43
CA THR A 186 0.63 10.00 12.49
C THR A 186 0.23 9.32 11.18
N ALA A 187 -0.49 8.20 11.25
CA ALA A 187 -0.97 7.51 10.05
C ALA A 187 -1.95 8.38 9.25
N ASP A 188 -2.87 9.11 9.93
CA ASP A 188 -3.80 10.05 9.29
C ASP A 188 -3.04 11.19 8.57
N GLU A 189 -2.01 11.76 9.20
CA GLU A 189 -1.18 12.81 8.61
C GLU A 189 -0.42 12.30 7.38
N MET A 190 0.18 11.12 7.47
CA MET A 190 0.89 10.49 6.36
C MET A 190 -0.05 10.14 5.21
N TRP A 191 -1.22 9.58 5.50
CA TRP A 191 -2.27 9.28 4.54
C TRP A 191 -2.70 10.52 3.77
N LYS A 192 -3.10 11.57 4.48
CA LYS A 192 -3.51 12.84 3.88
C LYS A 192 -2.42 13.45 3.00
N ALA A 193 -1.17 13.38 3.42
CA ALA A 193 -0.05 13.86 2.62
C ALA A 193 0.09 13.11 1.28
N ARG A 194 -0.03 11.76 1.29
CA ARG A 194 0.05 10.93 0.08
C ARG A 194 -1.11 11.22 -0.88
N LEU A 195 -2.34 11.27 -0.36
CA LEU A 195 -3.51 11.54 -1.18
C LEU A 195 -3.51 12.95 -1.74
N SER A 196 -3.12 13.95 -0.95
CA SER A 196 -2.99 15.34 -1.42
C SER A 196 -1.99 15.46 -2.57
N PHE A 197 -0.88 14.72 -2.51
CA PHE A 197 0.08 14.67 -3.61
C PHE A 197 -0.55 14.07 -4.87
N GLN A 198 -1.24 12.93 -4.76
CA GLN A 198 -1.92 12.29 -5.89
C GLN A 198 -3.02 13.19 -6.48
N ILE A 199 -3.82 13.85 -5.64
CA ILE A 199 -4.84 14.80 -6.06
C ILE A 199 -4.18 15.92 -6.90
N SER A 200 -3.13 16.55 -6.36
CA SER A 200 -2.39 17.60 -7.07
C SER A 200 -1.82 17.11 -8.42
N PHE A 201 -1.33 15.88 -8.47
CA PHE A 201 -0.82 15.26 -9.70
C PHE A 201 -1.93 15.12 -10.75
N TYR A 202 -3.06 14.50 -10.43
CA TYR A 202 -4.17 14.31 -11.37
C TYR A 202 -4.86 15.62 -11.77
N GLU A 203 -4.98 16.59 -10.87
CA GLU A 203 -5.47 17.94 -11.21
C GLU A 203 -4.58 18.64 -12.23
N LYS A 204 -3.26 18.49 -12.10
CA LYS A 204 -2.31 19.05 -13.07
C LYS A 204 -2.43 18.37 -14.42
N LEU A 205 -2.61 17.04 -14.46
CA LEU A 205 -2.87 16.32 -15.72
C LEU A 205 -4.17 16.78 -16.38
N VAL A 206 -5.26 16.92 -15.63
CA VAL A 206 -6.54 17.43 -16.16
C VAL A 206 -6.34 18.80 -16.78
N ARG A 207 -5.73 19.75 -16.06
CA ARG A 207 -5.45 21.11 -16.59
C ARG A 207 -4.61 21.07 -17.86
N GLN A 208 -3.59 20.21 -17.91
CA GLN A 208 -2.73 20.07 -19.09
C GLN A 208 -3.50 19.55 -20.30
N PHE A 209 -4.39 18.58 -20.12
CA PHE A 209 -5.19 18.01 -21.21
C PHE A 209 -6.34 18.94 -21.64
N GLU A 210 -6.90 19.73 -20.75
CA GLU A 210 -7.96 20.72 -21.06
C GLU A 210 -7.40 21.96 -21.79
N SER A 211 -6.13 22.32 -21.61
CA SER A 211 -5.49 23.49 -22.23
C SER A 211 -5.44 23.46 -23.77
N ARG A 212 -5.70 22.28 -24.38
CA ARG A 212 -5.84 22.14 -25.85
C ARG A 212 -6.93 23.02 -26.48
N GLY A 213 -7.86 23.54 -25.68
CA GLY A 213 -8.96 24.39 -26.15
C GLY A 213 -8.58 25.86 -26.40
N LEU A 214 -7.49 26.33 -25.80
CA LEU A 214 -7.09 27.76 -25.91
C LEU A 214 -6.65 28.17 -27.32
N THR A 215 -6.05 27.27 -28.09
CA THR A 215 -5.66 27.55 -29.49
C THR A 215 -6.85 27.71 -30.43
N ARG A 216 -8.00 27.11 -30.14
CA ARG A 216 -9.22 27.29 -30.93
C ARG A 216 -9.92 28.65 -30.70
N SER A 217 -9.74 29.25 -29.53
CA SER A 217 -10.35 30.55 -29.18
C SER A 217 -9.57 31.72 -29.77
N MET A 218 -8.26 31.56 -29.99
CA MET A 218 -7.42 32.62 -30.59
C MET A 218 -7.60 32.74 -32.11
N SER A 219 -8.02 31.69 -32.81
CA SER A 219 -8.25 31.72 -34.26
C SER A 219 -9.61 32.36 -34.71
N LYS A 220 -10.49 32.69 -33.75
CA LYS A 220 -11.79 33.31 -34.04
C LYS A 220 -11.83 34.83 -33.84
N LYS A 221 -10.71 35.47 -33.42
CA LYS A 221 -10.59 36.91 -33.28
C LYS A 221 -9.61 37.50 -34.31
N GLY A 222 -9.93 37.45 -35.56
CA GLY A 222 -9.10 38.11 -36.55
C GLY A 222 -9.47 37.77 -37.98
N CYS A 223 -10.59 38.32 -38.43
CA CYS A 223 -10.81 38.80 -39.80
C CYS A 223 -12.23 39.37 -39.87
N SER A 224 -12.40 40.65 -39.50
CA SER A 224 -13.40 41.47 -40.13
C SER A 224 -12.75 42.04 -41.39
N PRO A 225 -13.33 41.83 -42.56
CA PRO A 225 -12.93 42.59 -43.72
C PRO A 225 -13.67 43.92 -43.63
N ASP A 226 -12.93 44.96 -43.26
CA ASP A 226 -13.40 46.33 -43.51
C ASP A 226 -13.18 46.65 -44.95
N ASN A 227 -14.29 47.19 -45.59
CA ASN A 227 -14.39 47.73 -46.89
C ASN A 227 -13.40 48.90 -47.21
#